data_335df5aee00f82c0410c6e288b498d84
#
_entry.id   335df5aee00f82c0410c6e288b498d84
#
_cell.length_a   1.000
_cell.length_b   1.000
_cell.length_c   1.000
_cell.angle_alpha   90.00
_cell.angle_beta   90.00
_cell.angle_gamma   90.00
#
_symmetry.space_group_name_H-M   'P 1'
#
loop_
_entity.id
_entity.type
_entity.pdbx_description
1 polymer ?
#
loop_
_entity_poly.entity_id
_entity_poly.type
_entity_poly.pdbx_seq_one_letter_code
_entity_poly.pdbx_strand_id
1 'polypeptide(L)'
;GATGKDLKFYAEQAKQIGITTSLSATQAANAFKLIASAKPDLLASADALAAVTKQAVILAEATGEDLTSSAAALGSALNQFNLPASEAAKVINVLAASSKFGTSAVAGVTEAMKNVGPVASALGIDFAETTAAIQGFAKAGIVGADAGTKLRSVMLKLEKSGDQSITPSIVGISVALENLGAKNLEVSELMEIFGEEAAGAAAALVGQAATVRDLNVSIRDTSTALDQQKIRNDTFNKDLEKLGSAIEGLSIELFGE
;
A
#
# COMPACT_ATOMS: atom_id res chain seq x y z
N GLY A 1 24.14 -7.44 11.94
CA GLY A 1 23.21 -8.51 11.60
C GLY A 1 22.56 -9.09 12.84
N ALA A 2 21.45 -9.81 12.72
CA ALA A 2 20.73 -10.40 13.84
C ALA A 2 21.64 -11.35 14.64
N THR A 3 21.62 -11.23 15.96
CA THR A 3 22.36 -12.11 16.88
C THR A 3 21.59 -13.41 17.14
N GLY A 4 22.22 -14.39 17.79
CA GLY A 4 21.53 -15.63 18.16
C GLY A 4 20.34 -15.42 19.11
N LYS A 5 20.32 -14.32 19.90
CA LYS A 5 19.18 -13.94 20.74
C LYS A 5 18.04 -13.36 19.87
N ASP A 6 18.37 -12.52 18.91
CA ASP A 6 17.38 -11.92 18.00
C ASP A 6 16.70 -13.01 17.15
N LEU A 7 17.46 -14.00 16.68
CA LEU A 7 16.91 -15.12 15.90
C LEU A 7 15.91 -15.95 16.71
N LYS A 8 16.21 -16.22 18.00
CA LYS A 8 15.25 -16.90 18.89
C LYS A 8 13.99 -16.06 19.13
N PHE A 9 14.17 -14.75 19.32
CA PHE A 9 13.06 -13.82 19.48
C PHE A 9 12.15 -13.82 18.23
N TYR A 10 12.73 -13.69 17.02
CA TYR A 10 11.95 -13.72 15.77
C TYR A 10 11.26 -15.06 15.54
N ALA A 11 11.89 -16.18 15.89
CA ALA A 11 11.28 -17.50 15.80
C ALA A 11 10.06 -17.63 16.71
N GLU A 12 10.13 -17.11 17.94
CA GLU A 12 9.02 -17.10 18.87
C GLU A 12 7.90 -16.17 18.39
N GLN A 13 8.22 -14.96 17.90
CA GLN A 13 7.24 -14.06 17.30
C GLN A 13 6.54 -14.71 16.08
N ALA A 14 7.28 -15.36 15.19
CA ALA A 14 6.73 -16.05 14.03
C ALA A 14 5.78 -17.19 14.45
N LYS A 15 6.14 -17.94 15.49
CA LYS A 15 5.29 -18.99 16.07
C LYS A 15 3.99 -18.41 16.66
N GLN A 16 4.08 -17.29 17.38
CA GLN A 16 2.91 -16.61 17.95
C GLN A 16 1.97 -16.13 16.84
N ILE A 17 2.50 -15.55 15.76
CA ILE A 17 1.70 -15.18 14.58
C ILE A 17 0.98 -16.41 14.02
N GLY A 18 1.68 -17.55 13.87
CA GLY A 18 1.09 -18.78 13.37
C GLY A 18 -0.01 -19.38 14.26
N ILE A 19 -0.01 -19.07 15.57
CA ILE A 19 -1.02 -19.54 16.51
C ILE A 19 -2.23 -18.59 16.55
N THR A 20 -2.00 -17.26 16.36
CA THR A 20 -3.01 -16.23 16.59
C THR A 20 -3.66 -15.69 15.31
N THR A 21 -3.23 -16.16 14.16
CA THR A 21 -3.71 -15.70 12.85
C THR A 21 -3.96 -16.88 11.90
N SER A 22 -4.55 -16.63 10.75
CA SER A 22 -4.71 -17.62 9.68
C SER A 22 -3.39 -17.94 8.93
N LEU A 23 -2.26 -17.29 9.30
CA LEU A 23 -0.97 -17.40 8.64
C LEU A 23 -0.07 -18.42 9.34
N SER A 24 0.79 -19.10 8.59
CA SER A 24 1.75 -20.05 9.17
C SER A 24 2.97 -19.36 9.79
N ALA A 25 3.60 -20.00 10.77
CA ALA A 25 4.87 -19.53 11.34
C ALA A 25 5.99 -19.38 10.27
N THR A 26 5.99 -20.23 9.24
CA THR A 26 6.93 -20.14 8.12
C THR A 26 6.70 -18.87 7.29
N GLN A 27 5.45 -18.52 7.00
CA GLN A 27 5.12 -17.28 6.32
C GLN A 27 5.56 -16.06 7.14
N ALA A 28 5.31 -16.08 8.46
CA ALA A 28 5.75 -15.03 9.36
C ALA A 28 7.28 -14.88 9.38
N ALA A 29 8.03 -15.99 9.45
CA ALA A 29 9.50 -15.97 9.40
C ALA A 29 10.03 -15.37 8.08
N ASN A 30 9.40 -15.69 6.95
CA ASN A 30 9.73 -15.09 5.66
C ASN A 30 9.42 -13.59 5.63
N ALA A 31 8.31 -13.13 6.25
CA ALA A 31 7.99 -11.72 6.35
C ALA A 31 9.05 -10.92 7.13
N PHE A 32 9.56 -11.45 8.24
CA PHE A 32 10.69 -10.86 8.96
C PHE A 32 11.89 -10.63 8.04
N LYS A 33 12.26 -11.66 7.27
CA LYS A 33 13.38 -11.57 6.32
C LYS A 33 13.16 -10.52 5.24
N LEU A 34 11.97 -10.46 4.68
CA LEU A 34 11.65 -9.52 3.61
C LEU A 34 11.66 -8.06 4.11
N ILE A 35 11.07 -7.80 5.27
CA ILE A 35 11.07 -6.46 5.87
C ILE A 35 12.50 -6.04 6.24
N ALA A 36 13.28 -6.92 6.85
CA ALA A 36 14.68 -6.65 7.18
C ALA A 36 15.53 -6.37 5.92
N SER A 37 15.23 -7.04 4.81
CA SER A 37 15.91 -6.79 3.53
C SER A 37 15.48 -5.48 2.88
N ALA A 38 14.19 -5.12 2.96
CA ALA A 38 13.67 -3.89 2.38
C ALA A 38 14.04 -2.64 3.19
N LYS A 39 14.17 -2.78 4.53
CA LYS A 39 14.52 -1.70 5.45
C LYS A 39 15.54 -2.19 6.49
N PRO A 40 16.85 -2.23 6.11
CA PRO A 40 17.90 -2.81 6.94
C PRO A 40 18.15 -2.11 8.28
N ASP A 41 17.82 -0.84 8.42
CA ASP A 41 17.94 -0.10 9.67
C ASP A 41 17.06 -0.67 10.80
N LEU A 42 15.96 -1.38 10.47
CA LEU A 42 15.16 -2.10 11.45
C LEU A 42 15.92 -3.24 12.16
N LEU A 43 17.01 -3.74 11.59
CA LEU A 43 17.87 -4.73 12.25
C LEU A 43 18.59 -4.19 13.50
N ALA A 44 18.60 -2.88 13.70
CA ALA A 44 19.12 -2.27 14.92
C ALA A 44 18.23 -2.51 16.15
N SER A 45 16.97 -2.88 15.96
CA SER A 45 16.00 -3.16 17.04
C SER A 45 15.10 -4.34 16.68
N ALA A 46 15.25 -5.43 17.41
CA ALA A 46 14.41 -6.63 17.23
C ALA A 46 12.92 -6.31 17.45
N ASP A 47 12.60 -5.47 18.42
CA ASP A 47 11.22 -5.05 18.70
C ASP A 47 10.65 -4.19 17.57
N ALA A 48 11.43 -3.29 16.98
CA ALA A 48 10.97 -2.47 15.85
C ALA A 48 10.68 -3.34 14.63
N LEU A 49 11.56 -4.28 14.31
CA LEU A 49 11.34 -5.23 13.21
C LEU A 49 10.10 -6.10 13.47
N ALA A 50 9.91 -6.58 14.71
CA ALA A 50 8.73 -7.37 15.07
C ALA A 50 7.44 -6.54 14.96
N ALA A 51 7.45 -5.29 15.42
CA ALA A 51 6.31 -4.39 15.32
C ALA A 51 5.93 -4.14 13.85
N VAL A 52 6.89 -3.87 12.96
CA VAL A 52 6.63 -3.69 11.53
C VAL A 52 6.13 -4.98 10.88
N THR A 53 6.71 -6.13 11.23
CA THR A 53 6.25 -7.43 10.72
C THR A 53 4.80 -7.71 11.12
N LYS A 54 4.41 -7.37 12.35
CA LYS A 54 3.02 -7.48 12.79
C LYS A 54 2.07 -6.59 11.95
N GLN A 55 2.50 -5.39 11.56
CA GLN A 55 1.70 -4.54 10.66
C GLN A 55 1.54 -5.18 9.27
N ALA A 56 2.57 -5.86 8.75
CA ALA A 56 2.44 -6.59 7.48
C ALA A 56 1.43 -7.75 7.59
N VAL A 57 1.40 -8.45 8.73
CA VAL A 57 0.38 -9.47 9.02
C VAL A 57 -1.03 -8.87 8.99
N ILE A 58 -1.24 -7.74 9.67
CA ILE A 58 -2.51 -7.02 9.68
C ILE A 58 -2.93 -6.65 8.25
N LEU A 59 -2.00 -6.14 7.43
CA LEU A 59 -2.28 -5.80 6.03
C LEU A 59 -2.69 -7.03 5.22
N ALA A 60 -1.96 -8.14 5.33
CA ALA A 60 -2.26 -9.39 4.63
C ALA A 60 -3.67 -9.90 4.98
N GLU A 61 -4.00 -9.95 6.27
CA GLU A 61 -5.32 -10.37 6.74
C GLU A 61 -6.42 -9.38 6.34
N ALA A 62 -6.16 -8.08 6.36
CA ALA A 62 -7.13 -7.05 5.99
C ALA A 62 -7.49 -7.10 4.51
N THR A 63 -6.52 -7.29 3.63
CA THR A 63 -6.70 -7.22 2.18
C THR A 63 -6.91 -8.58 1.52
N GLY A 64 -6.48 -9.67 2.19
CA GLY A 64 -6.44 -11.02 1.63
C GLY A 64 -5.28 -11.25 0.66
N GLU A 65 -4.35 -10.33 0.61
CA GLU A 65 -3.08 -10.51 -0.09
C GLU A 65 -2.18 -11.49 0.69
N ASP A 66 -1.25 -12.14 0.02
CA ASP A 66 -0.29 -12.98 0.72
C ASP A 66 0.65 -12.14 1.60
N LEU A 67 1.15 -12.75 2.68
CA LEU A 67 2.01 -12.05 3.63
C LEU A 67 3.33 -11.59 3.01
N THR A 68 3.86 -12.30 2.00
CA THR A 68 5.09 -11.94 1.29
C THR A 68 4.91 -10.61 0.56
N SER A 69 3.81 -10.48 -0.19
CA SER A 69 3.44 -9.26 -0.91
C SER A 69 3.18 -8.11 0.05
N SER A 70 2.45 -8.36 1.14
CA SER A 70 2.16 -7.35 2.17
C SER A 70 3.42 -6.86 2.89
N ALA A 71 4.35 -7.76 3.22
CA ALA A 71 5.63 -7.41 3.83
C ALA A 71 6.52 -6.61 2.87
N ALA A 72 6.57 -7.01 1.60
CA ALA A 72 7.31 -6.28 0.57
C ALA A 72 6.73 -4.88 0.34
N ALA A 73 5.40 -4.75 0.28
CA ALA A 73 4.72 -3.47 0.13
C ALA A 73 5.05 -2.51 1.27
N LEU A 74 4.87 -2.98 2.52
CA LEU A 74 5.15 -2.18 3.71
C LEU A 74 6.64 -1.81 3.82
N GLY A 75 7.54 -2.78 3.68
CA GLY A 75 8.98 -2.54 3.78
C GLY A 75 9.47 -1.56 2.71
N SER A 76 9.01 -1.71 1.47
CA SER A 76 9.35 -0.80 0.37
C SER A 76 8.81 0.61 0.61
N ALA A 77 7.57 0.76 1.09
CA ALA A 77 6.99 2.06 1.39
C ALA A 77 7.78 2.79 2.48
N LEU A 78 8.08 2.11 3.60
CA LEU A 78 8.87 2.68 4.68
C LEU A 78 10.26 3.11 4.21
N ASN A 79 10.90 2.31 3.35
CA ASN A 79 12.22 2.63 2.83
C ASN A 79 12.19 3.79 1.82
N GLN A 80 11.32 3.74 0.81
CA GLN A 80 11.27 4.74 -0.27
C GLN A 80 10.91 6.15 0.25
N PHE A 81 10.01 6.22 1.23
CA PHE A 81 9.59 7.48 1.84
C PHE A 81 10.36 7.83 3.11
N ASN A 82 11.43 7.09 3.42
CA ASN A 82 12.26 7.27 4.60
C ASN A 82 11.44 7.37 5.91
N LEU A 83 10.41 6.54 6.02
CA LEU A 83 9.50 6.54 7.17
C LEU A 83 10.08 5.67 8.31
N PRO A 84 9.95 6.10 9.57
CA PRO A 84 10.34 5.28 10.72
C PRO A 84 9.37 4.11 10.94
N ALA A 85 9.76 3.12 11.71
CA ALA A 85 8.93 1.97 12.10
C ALA A 85 7.56 2.37 12.69
N SER A 86 7.51 3.49 13.40
CA SER A 86 6.28 4.03 14.01
C SER A 86 5.19 4.41 12.99
N GLU A 87 5.56 4.68 11.74
CA GLU A 87 4.62 5.02 10.67
C GLU A 87 4.04 3.79 9.97
N ALA A 88 4.51 2.58 10.29
CA ALA A 88 4.05 1.33 9.66
C ALA A 88 2.52 1.16 9.73
N ALA A 89 1.89 1.51 10.85
CA ALA A 89 0.45 1.45 11.01
C ALA A 89 -0.29 2.40 10.05
N LYS A 90 0.22 3.61 9.83
CA LYS A 90 -0.35 4.55 8.85
C LYS A 90 -0.19 4.03 7.43
N VAL A 91 0.98 3.50 7.08
CA VAL A 91 1.24 2.94 5.75
C VAL A 91 0.27 1.82 5.42
N ILE A 92 0.07 0.85 6.32
CA ILE A 92 -0.87 -0.24 6.06
C ILE A 92 -2.32 0.23 5.99
N ASN A 93 -2.71 1.24 6.77
CA ASN A 93 -4.03 1.82 6.68
C ASN A 93 -4.26 2.50 5.32
N VAL A 94 -3.27 3.25 4.81
CA VAL A 94 -3.33 3.84 3.46
C VAL A 94 -3.46 2.75 2.40
N LEU A 95 -2.66 1.67 2.47
CA LEU A 95 -2.72 0.55 1.53
C LEU A 95 -4.07 -0.17 1.58
N ALA A 96 -4.56 -0.50 2.76
CA ALA A 96 -5.85 -1.16 2.94
C ALA A 96 -7.01 -0.28 2.48
N ALA A 97 -7.00 1.01 2.85
CA ALA A 97 -8.02 1.96 2.43
C ALA A 97 -7.98 2.19 0.91
N SER A 98 -6.79 2.30 0.32
CA SER A 98 -6.64 2.45 -1.12
C SER A 98 -7.14 1.24 -1.89
N SER A 99 -6.95 0.04 -1.36
CA SER A 99 -7.50 -1.21 -1.94
C SER A 99 -9.02 -1.29 -1.78
N LYS A 100 -9.56 -0.74 -0.70
CA LYS A 100 -11.01 -0.74 -0.42
C LYS A 100 -11.77 0.29 -1.25
N PHE A 101 -11.24 1.49 -1.36
CA PHE A 101 -11.92 2.64 -1.98
C PHE A 101 -11.44 2.93 -3.41
N GLY A 102 -10.28 2.42 -3.78
CA GLY A 102 -9.68 2.59 -5.11
C GLY A 102 -9.99 1.44 -6.06
N THR A 103 -9.33 1.46 -7.20
CA THR A 103 -9.50 0.49 -8.30
C THR A 103 -8.40 -0.56 -8.32
N SER A 104 -7.18 -0.21 -7.90
CA SER A 104 -6.03 -1.10 -7.89
C SER A 104 -5.86 -1.77 -6.53
N ALA A 105 -5.58 -3.07 -6.52
CA ALA A 105 -5.19 -3.82 -5.32
C ALA A 105 -3.80 -3.38 -4.82
N VAL A 106 -3.43 -3.79 -3.58
CA VAL A 106 -2.15 -3.45 -2.95
C VAL A 106 -0.95 -3.80 -3.84
N ALA A 107 -0.99 -4.97 -4.50
CA ALA A 107 0.08 -5.39 -5.42
C ALA A 107 0.30 -4.40 -6.56
N GLY A 108 -0.78 -3.93 -7.21
CA GLY A 108 -0.69 -2.95 -8.30
C GLY A 108 -0.17 -1.58 -7.84
N VAL A 109 -0.59 -1.12 -6.65
CA VAL A 109 -0.05 0.10 -6.02
C VAL A 109 1.44 -0.07 -5.74
N THR A 110 1.85 -1.22 -5.20
CA THR A 110 3.25 -1.52 -4.88
C THR A 110 4.14 -1.52 -6.12
N GLU A 111 3.68 -2.11 -7.23
CA GLU A 111 4.41 -2.09 -8.50
C GLU A 111 4.56 -0.67 -9.07
N ALA A 112 3.50 0.13 -9.02
CA ALA A 112 3.58 1.54 -9.41
C ALA A 112 4.56 2.33 -8.53
N MET A 113 4.50 2.09 -7.23
CA MET A 113 5.32 2.80 -6.24
C MET A 113 6.83 2.57 -6.44
N LYS A 114 7.26 1.40 -6.97
CA LYS A 114 8.66 1.15 -7.30
C LYS A 114 9.25 2.19 -8.27
N ASN A 115 8.43 2.69 -9.20
CA ASN A 115 8.87 3.63 -10.21
C ASN A 115 8.71 5.10 -9.79
N VAL A 116 7.63 5.44 -9.05
CA VAL A 116 7.33 6.82 -8.68
C VAL A 116 7.79 7.19 -7.29
N GLY A 117 7.82 6.23 -6.35
CA GLY A 117 8.08 6.49 -4.93
C GLY A 117 9.34 7.33 -4.65
N PRO A 118 10.51 7.00 -5.23
CA PRO A 118 11.71 7.81 -5.02
C PRO A 118 11.57 9.27 -5.49
N VAL A 119 10.84 9.51 -6.58
CA VAL A 119 10.61 10.86 -7.10
C VAL A 119 9.59 11.60 -6.23
N ALA A 120 8.48 10.95 -5.86
CA ALA A 120 7.49 11.52 -4.98
C ALA A 120 8.11 11.94 -3.63
N SER A 121 8.88 11.05 -3.02
CA SER A 121 9.61 11.35 -1.78
C SER A 121 10.58 12.52 -1.92
N ALA A 122 11.34 12.59 -3.03
CA ALA A 122 12.28 13.68 -3.30
C ALA A 122 11.57 15.03 -3.51
N LEU A 123 10.34 15.04 -4.04
CA LEU A 123 9.50 16.21 -4.20
C LEU A 123 8.70 16.58 -2.94
N GLY A 124 8.83 15.81 -1.85
CA GLY A 124 8.07 16.03 -0.62
C GLY A 124 6.60 15.60 -0.70
N ILE A 125 6.21 14.87 -1.75
CA ILE A 125 4.88 14.29 -1.87
C ILE A 125 4.81 13.05 -1.00
N ASP A 126 3.86 13.00 -0.08
CA ASP A 126 3.76 11.90 0.88
C ASP A 126 3.19 10.60 0.26
N PHE A 127 3.30 9.51 1.03
CA PHE A 127 2.88 8.19 0.60
C PHE A 127 1.38 8.10 0.27
N ALA A 128 0.52 8.75 1.05
CA ALA A 128 -0.93 8.70 0.84
C ALA A 128 -1.32 9.44 -0.45
N GLU A 129 -0.78 10.61 -0.67
CA GLU A 129 -1.05 11.42 -1.86
C GLU A 129 -0.53 10.73 -3.13
N THR A 130 0.67 10.14 -3.08
CA THR A 130 1.21 9.34 -4.18
C THR A 130 0.32 8.13 -4.48
N THR A 131 -0.16 7.46 -3.42
CA THR A 131 -1.09 6.32 -3.54
C THR A 131 -2.41 6.74 -4.20
N ALA A 132 -2.98 7.87 -3.80
CA ALA A 132 -4.20 8.40 -4.39
C ALA A 132 -4.04 8.70 -5.89
N ALA A 133 -2.91 9.28 -6.30
CA ALA A 133 -2.61 9.54 -7.72
C ALA A 133 -2.45 8.24 -8.53
N ILE A 134 -1.81 7.20 -7.97
CA ILE A 134 -1.76 5.86 -8.57
C ILE A 134 -3.16 5.29 -8.77
N GLN A 135 -4.05 5.43 -7.80
CA GLN A 135 -5.43 4.99 -7.91
C GLN A 135 -6.23 5.79 -8.94
N GLY A 136 -5.91 7.08 -9.12
CA GLY A 136 -6.46 7.90 -10.20
C GLY A 136 -6.12 7.32 -11.57
N PHE A 137 -4.86 6.92 -11.80
CA PHE A 137 -4.47 6.20 -13.00
C PHE A 137 -5.18 4.85 -13.14
N ALA A 138 -5.29 4.09 -12.06
CA ALA A 138 -5.97 2.80 -12.08
C ALA A 138 -7.44 2.93 -12.52
N LYS A 139 -8.12 4.00 -12.10
CA LYS A 139 -9.49 4.32 -12.56
C LYS A 139 -9.56 4.68 -14.03
N ALA A 140 -8.48 5.23 -14.60
CA ALA A 140 -8.33 5.45 -16.04
C ALA A 140 -7.84 4.21 -16.81
N GLY A 141 -7.73 3.03 -16.16
CA GLY A 141 -7.29 1.78 -16.76
C GLY A 141 -5.77 1.61 -16.83
N ILE A 142 -5.00 2.48 -16.21
CA ILE A 142 -3.52 2.44 -16.20
C ILE A 142 -3.08 1.92 -14.82
N VAL A 143 -2.46 0.75 -14.77
CA VAL A 143 -2.17 0.04 -13.51
C VAL A 143 -0.71 -0.44 -13.42
N GLY A 144 -0.29 -0.79 -12.20
CA GLY A 144 1.02 -1.40 -11.95
C GLY A 144 2.19 -0.50 -12.36
N ALA A 145 3.26 -1.10 -12.86
CA ALA A 145 4.50 -0.41 -13.22
C ALA A 145 4.29 0.73 -14.25
N ASP A 146 3.32 0.57 -15.15
CA ASP A 146 2.99 1.59 -16.16
C ASP A 146 2.42 2.86 -15.50
N ALA A 147 1.48 2.70 -14.55
CA ALA A 147 0.97 3.83 -13.76
C ALA A 147 2.09 4.58 -13.02
N GLY A 148 3.02 3.84 -12.40
CA GLY A 148 4.15 4.44 -11.71
C GLY A 148 5.08 5.22 -12.62
N THR A 149 5.38 4.67 -13.81
CA THR A 149 6.23 5.32 -14.81
C THR A 149 5.59 6.61 -15.35
N LYS A 150 4.30 6.55 -15.68
CA LYS A 150 3.53 7.70 -16.16
C LYS A 150 3.39 8.77 -15.07
N LEU A 151 3.08 8.38 -13.83
CA LEU A 151 2.97 9.33 -12.72
C LEU A 151 4.31 10.05 -12.46
N ARG A 152 5.41 9.31 -12.45
CA ARG A 152 6.75 9.89 -12.37
C ARG A 152 7.00 10.91 -13.47
N SER A 153 6.64 10.59 -14.70
CA SER A 153 6.83 11.50 -15.84
C SER A 153 6.00 12.76 -15.68
N VAL A 154 4.71 12.63 -15.32
CA VAL A 154 3.81 13.77 -15.07
C VAL A 154 4.35 14.65 -13.95
N MET A 155 4.72 14.07 -12.79
CA MET A 155 5.29 14.84 -11.67
C MET A 155 6.52 15.66 -12.08
N LEU A 156 7.47 15.03 -12.78
CA LEU A 156 8.70 15.71 -13.20
C LEU A 156 8.46 16.81 -14.24
N LYS A 157 7.46 16.66 -15.09
CA LYS A 157 7.09 17.69 -16.07
C LYS A 157 6.37 18.86 -15.40
N LEU A 158 5.45 18.60 -14.47
CA LEU A 158 4.82 19.63 -13.66
C LEU A 158 5.84 20.41 -12.82
N GLU A 159 6.80 19.72 -12.23
CA GLU A 159 7.87 20.35 -11.45
C GLU A 159 8.72 21.32 -12.29
N LYS A 160 8.89 21.04 -13.57
CA LYS A 160 9.67 21.86 -14.52
C LYS A 160 8.83 22.89 -15.27
N SER A 161 7.52 22.96 -15.05
CA SER A 161 6.64 23.84 -15.83
C SER A 161 6.89 25.33 -15.63
N GLY A 162 7.53 25.72 -14.53
CA GLY A 162 7.73 27.12 -14.14
C GLY A 162 6.48 27.78 -13.54
N ASP A 163 5.35 27.10 -13.51
CA ASP A 163 4.09 27.57 -12.93
C ASP A 163 3.91 27.00 -11.53
N GLN A 164 4.09 27.84 -10.52
CA GLN A 164 4.01 27.45 -9.11
C GLN A 164 2.66 26.87 -8.72
N SER A 165 1.57 27.22 -9.43
CA SER A 165 0.23 26.72 -9.13
C SER A 165 0.04 25.25 -9.47
N ILE A 166 0.89 24.68 -10.34
CA ILE A 166 0.87 23.27 -10.74
C ILE A 166 2.15 22.52 -10.38
N THR A 167 3.06 23.14 -9.61
CA THR A 167 4.33 22.55 -9.20
C THR A 167 4.11 21.61 -8.00
N PRO A 168 4.29 20.28 -8.14
CA PRO A 168 3.94 19.31 -7.08
C PRO A 168 4.68 19.52 -5.77
N SER A 169 5.95 19.95 -5.78
CA SER A 169 6.72 20.23 -4.56
C SER A 169 6.22 21.44 -3.77
N ILE A 170 5.38 22.28 -4.38
CA ILE A 170 4.81 23.49 -3.76
C ILE A 170 3.38 23.23 -3.27
N VAL A 171 2.52 22.63 -4.11
CA VAL A 171 1.08 22.52 -3.84
C VAL A 171 0.61 21.08 -3.62
N GLY A 172 1.47 20.08 -3.76
CA GLY A 172 1.09 18.66 -3.79
C GLY A 172 0.56 18.24 -5.17
N ILE A 173 0.52 16.91 -5.41
CA ILE A 173 0.08 16.40 -6.71
C ILE A 173 -1.44 16.54 -6.90
N SER A 174 -2.23 16.38 -5.83
CA SER A 174 -3.69 16.49 -5.90
C SER A 174 -4.13 17.90 -6.33
N VAL A 175 -3.57 18.93 -5.69
CA VAL A 175 -3.87 20.33 -6.01
C VAL A 175 -3.29 20.73 -7.36
N ALA A 176 -2.08 20.25 -7.69
CA ALA A 176 -1.46 20.49 -9.00
C ALA A 176 -2.35 19.99 -10.15
N LEU A 177 -2.96 18.80 -9.99
CA LEU A 177 -3.88 18.23 -10.99
C LEU A 177 -5.20 19.02 -11.10
N GLU A 178 -5.77 19.47 -9.99
CA GLU A 178 -6.96 20.31 -9.99
C GLU A 178 -6.68 21.65 -10.69
N ASN A 179 -5.59 22.29 -10.35
CA ASN A 179 -5.20 23.57 -10.95
C ASN A 179 -4.86 23.41 -12.45
N LEU A 180 -4.23 22.30 -12.84
CA LEU A 180 -4.00 22.00 -14.25
C LEU A 180 -5.32 21.79 -15.00
N GLY A 181 -6.26 21.06 -14.42
CA GLY A 181 -7.59 20.84 -14.99
C GLY A 181 -8.39 22.15 -15.13
N ALA A 182 -8.28 23.06 -14.15
CA ALA A 182 -8.95 24.36 -14.20
C ALA A 182 -8.45 25.28 -15.31
N LYS A 183 -7.25 25.03 -15.84
CA LYS A 183 -6.71 25.79 -16.99
C LYS A 183 -7.41 25.46 -18.30
N ASN A 184 -8.13 24.34 -18.38
CA ASN A 184 -8.86 23.88 -19.58
C ASN A 184 -7.96 23.87 -20.84
N LEU A 185 -6.73 23.36 -20.70
CA LEU A 185 -5.75 23.34 -21.77
C LEU A 185 -6.18 22.40 -22.90
N GLU A 186 -5.94 22.84 -24.12
CA GLU A 186 -6.09 22.00 -25.30
C GLU A 186 -5.00 20.93 -25.35
N VAL A 187 -5.24 19.87 -26.13
CA VAL A 187 -4.26 18.76 -26.26
C VAL A 187 -2.88 19.24 -26.74
N SER A 188 -2.84 20.23 -27.62
CA SER A 188 -1.59 20.86 -28.10
C SER A 188 -0.82 21.52 -26.97
N GLU A 189 -1.49 22.23 -26.07
CA GLU A 189 -0.87 22.89 -24.92
C GLU A 189 -0.38 21.86 -23.88
N LEU A 190 -1.13 20.76 -23.69
CA LEU A 190 -0.65 19.63 -22.89
C LEU A 190 0.59 18.98 -23.51
N MET A 191 0.69 18.88 -24.84
CA MET A 191 1.87 18.38 -25.53
C MET A 191 3.08 19.31 -25.36
N GLU A 192 2.88 20.62 -25.30
CA GLU A 192 3.97 21.56 -25.01
C GLU A 192 4.55 21.38 -23.60
N ILE A 193 3.70 21.18 -22.59
CA ILE A 193 4.12 21.00 -21.20
C ILE A 193 4.72 19.61 -20.98
N PHE A 194 4.03 18.57 -21.45
CA PHE A 194 4.35 17.18 -21.12
C PHE A 194 5.16 16.44 -22.19
N GLY A 195 5.19 16.95 -23.42
CA GLY A 195 5.64 16.22 -24.60
C GLY A 195 4.60 15.19 -25.07
N GLU A 196 4.74 14.71 -26.29
CA GLU A 196 3.77 13.79 -26.91
C GLU A 196 3.53 12.53 -26.10
N GLU A 197 4.58 11.92 -25.51
CA GLU A 197 4.48 10.67 -24.76
C GLU A 197 3.72 10.79 -23.41
N ALA A 198 3.85 11.93 -22.73
CA ALA A 198 3.26 12.11 -21.41
C ALA A 198 1.97 12.93 -21.40
N ALA A 199 1.62 13.62 -22.51
CA ALA A 199 0.40 14.42 -22.61
C ALA A 199 -0.86 13.58 -22.39
N GLY A 200 -0.92 12.38 -22.98
CA GLY A 200 -2.04 11.46 -22.78
C GLY A 200 -2.17 10.97 -21.33
N ALA A 201 -1.04 10.72 -20.67
CA ALA A 201 -1.04 10.35 -19.26
C ALA A 201 -1.48 11.54 -18.36
N ALA A 202 -1.01 12.75 -18.66
CA ALA A 202 -1.42 13.96 -17.95
C ALA A 202 -2.93 14.19 -18.11
N ALA A 203 -3.46 14.12 -19.32
CA ALA A 203 -4.89 14.27 -19.61
C ALA A 203 -5.73 13.21 -18.86
N ALA A 204 -5.29 11.93 -18.88
CA ALA A 204 -5.97 10.86 -18.16
C ALA A 204 -6.03 11.11 -16.65
N LEU A 205 -4.91 11.59 -16.06
CA LEU A 205 -4.84 11.85 -14.63
C LEU A 205 -5.60 13.13 -14.23
N VAL A 206 -5.56 14.18 -15.06
CA VAL A 206 -6.37 15.40 -14.89
C VAL A 206 -7.86 15.06 -14.91
N GLY A 207 -8.29 14.17 -15.82
CA GLY A 207 -9.66 13.66 -15.85
C GLY A 207 -10.08 12.92 -14.58
N GLN A 208 -9.13 12.54 -13.72
CA GLN A 208 -9.35 11.89 -12.43
C GLN A 208 -8.99 12.79 -11.23
N ALA A 209 -8.74 14.09 -11.42
CA ALA A 209 -8.27 15.00 -10.36
C ALA A 209 -9.19 14.98 -9.13
N ALA A 210 -10.51 15.03 -9.32
CA ALA A 210 -11.49 14.92 -8.24
C ALA A 210 -11.38 13.57 -7.51
N THR A 211 -11.23 12.46 -8.25
CA THR A 211 -11.03 11.13 -7.65
C THR A 211 -9.75 11.08 -6.82
N VAL A 212 -8.65 11.65 -7.32
CA VAL A 212 -7.36 11.72 -6.60
C VAL A 212 -7.52 12.51 -5.31
N ARG A 213 -8.17 13.67 -5.35
CA ARG A 213 -8.44 14.49 -4.16
C ARG A 213 -9.26 13.72 -3.13
N ASP A 214 -10.40 13.16 -3.55
CA ASP A 214 -11.34 12.49 -2.65
C ASP A 214 -10.70 11.23 -2.02
N LEU A 215 -9.92 10.49 -2.79
CA LEU A 215 -9.13 9.37 -2.27
C LEU A 215 -8.03 9.84 -1.33
N ASN A 216 -7.29 10.90 -1.66
CA ASN A 216 -6.24 11.44 -0.79
C ASN A 216 -6.77 11.82 0.59
N VAL A 217 -8.02 12.30 0.68
CA VAL A 217 -8.69 12.54 1.96
C VAL A 217 -9.15 11.24 2.62
N SER A 218 -9.79 10.35 1.86
CA SER A 218 -10.45 9.15 2.41
C SER A 218 -9.49 8.07 2.91
N ILE A 219 -8.24 8.04 2.40
CA ILE A 219 -7.24 7.04 2.79
C ILE A 219 -6.32 7.50 3.92
N ARG A 220 -6.43 8.78 4.34
CA ARG A 220 -5.66 9.33 5.46
C ARG A 220 -6.34 9.07 6.79
N ASP A 221 -5.53 8.93 7.83
CA ASP A 221 -5.96 8.86 9.24
C ASP A 221 -7.10 7.86 9.50
N THR A 222 -7.07 6.72 8.79
CA THR A 222 -8.07 5.65 8.89
C THR A 222 -7.57 4.50 9.75
N SER A 223 -8.51 3.69 10.27
CA SER A 223 -8.27 2.38 10.91
C SER A 223 -8.58 1.22 9.97
N THR A 224 -8.67 1.47 8.66
CA THR A 224 -9.23 0.52 7.68
C THR A 224 -8.56 -0.85 7.73
N ALA A 225 -7.24 -0.92 7.92
CA ALA A 225 -6.54 -2.20 8.00
C ALA A 225 -7.01 -3.04 9.19
N LEU A 226 -7.10 -2.44 10.38
CA LEU A 226 -7.57 -3.12 11.59
C LEU A 226 -9.05 -3.50 11.50
N ASP A 227 -9.89 -2.63 10.97
CA ASP A 227 -11.32 -2.87 10.82
C ASP A 227 -11.58 -4.03 9.84
N GLN A 228 -10.86 -4.07 8.73
CA GLN A 228 -10.99 -5.15 7.75
C GLN A 228 -10.40 -6.46 8.26
N GLN A 229 -9.25 -6.43 8.94
CA GLN A 229 -8.69 -7.59 9.62
C GLN A 229 -9.71 -8.19 10.58
N LYS A 230 -10.33 -7.38 11.43
CA LYS A 230 -11.35 -7.83 12.39
C LYS A 230 -12.52 -8.51 11.68
N ILE A 231 -13.08 -7.89 10.64
CA ILE A 231 -14.19 -8.45 9.88
C ILE A 231 -13.82 -9.82 9.29
N ARG A 232 -12.62 -9.97 8.73
CA ARG A 232 -12.17 -11.23 8.14
C ARG A 232 -11.94 -12.31 9.20
N ASN A 233 -11.33 -11.95 10.32
CA ASN A 233 -11.09 -12.89 11.41
C ASN A 233 -12.42 -13.36 12.04
N ASP A 234 -13.38 -12.46 12.21
CA ASP A 234 -14.72 -12.82 12.69
C ASP A 234 -15.44 -13.77 11.72
N THR A 235 -15.27 -13.56 10.40
CA THR A 235 -15.81 -14.45 9.38
C THR A 235 -15.14 -15.81 9.39
N PHE A 236 -13.81 -15.85 9.46
CA PHE A 236 -13.04 -17.09 9.54
C PHE A 236 -13.38 -17.91 10.77
N ASN A 237 -13.48 -17.28 11.94
CA ASN A 237 -13.87 -17.96 13.18
C ASN A 237 -15.29 -18.57 13.07
N LYS A 238 -16.25 -17.84 12.50
CA LYS A 238 -17.60 -18.36 12.25
C LYS A 238 -17.61 -19.54 11.27
N ASP A 239 -16.74 -19.51 10.25
CA ASP A 239 -16.64 -20.62 9.31
C ASP A 239 -15.98 -21.86 9.95
N LEU A 240 -15.00 -21.67 10.85
CA LEU A 240 -14.43 -22.75 11.67
C LEU A 240 -15.47 -23.35 12.62
N GLU A 241 -16.30 -22.53 13.28
CA GLU A 241 -17.39 -23.00 14.12
C GLU A 241 -18.41 -23.84 13.34
N LYS A 242 -18.79 -23.38 12.12
CA LYS A 242 -19.68 -24.14 11.22
C LYS A 242 -19.07 -25.47 10.79
N LEU A 243 -17.76 -25.47 10.47
CA LEU A 243 -17.04 -26.69 10.11
C LEU A 243 -17.00 -27.66 11.29
N GLY A 244 -16.71 -27.16 12.50
CA GLY A 244 -16.75 -27.94 13.73
C GLY A 244 -18.13 -28.60 13.96
N SER A 245 -19.18 -27.81 13.84
CA SER A 245 -20.57 -28.31 13.97
C SER A 245 -20.94 -29.33 12.89
N ALA A 246 -20.45 -29.15 11.64
CA ALA A 246 -20.68 -30.12 10.57
C ALA A 246 -19.94 -31.44 10.81
N ILE A 247 -18.70 -31.39 11.34
CA ILE A 247 -17.93 -32.59 11.72
C ILE A 247 -18.61 -33.31 12.87
N GLU A 248 -19.10 -32.56 13.86
CA GLU A 248 -19.86 -33.15 15.01
C GLU A 248 -21.14 -33.81 14.52
N GLY A 249 -21.89 -33.15 13.64
CA GLY A 249 -23.10 -33.74 13.01
C GLY A 249 -22.79 -35.03 12.24
N LEU A 250 -21.74 -35.05 11.44
CA LEU A 250 -21.30 -36.25 10.71
C LEU A 250 -20.85 -37.37 11.69
N SER A 251 -20.18 -37.01 12.79
CA SER A 251 -19.76 -38.03 13.78
C SER A 251 -20.94 -38.64 14.50
N ILE A 252 -21.99 -37.86 14.81
CA ILE A 252 -23.25 -38.37 15.39
C ILE A 252 -23.97 -39.27 14.39
N GLU A 253 -24.02 -38.91 13.10
CA GLU A 253 -24.66 -39.69 12.06
C GLU A 253 -23.95 -41.01 11.76
N LEU A 254 -22.62 -41.04 11.87
CA LEU A 254 -21.79 -42.21 11.55
C LEU A 254 -21.57 -43.14 12.77
N PHE A 255 -21.56 -42.60 13.98
CA PHE A 255 -21.18 -43.33 15.21
C PHE A 255 -22.22 -43.22 16.33
N GLY A 256 -23.31 -42.49 16.14
CA GLY A 256 -24.40 -42.37 17.07
C GLY A 256 -25.41 -43.52 16.88
N GLU A 257 -25.14 -44.64 17.57
CA GLU A 257 -26.16 -45.61 17.93
C GLU A 257 -26.56 -45.41 19.39
#